data_5845adbf332b5f8bb6e578c8494a3a5f
#
_entry.id   5845adbf332b5f8bb6e578c8494a3a5f
#
_cell.length_a   1.000
_cell.length_b   1.000
_cell.length_c   1.000
_cell.angle_alpha   90.00
_cell.angle_beta   90.00
_cell.angle_gamma   90.00
#
_symmetry.space_group_name_H-M   'P 1'
#
loop_
_entity.id
_entity.type
_entity.pdbx_description
1 polymer ?
#
loop_
_entity_poly.entity_id
_entity_poly.type
_entity_poly.pdbx_seq_one_letter_code
_entity_poly.pdbx_strand_id
1 'polypeptide(L)'
;SQDATTWIAIPAGGEASLTEILDKQLGNANEITLYVRKAATGSTAGGSAAGEAAAITIPVRPAKPDPIQITNVTKDSYLIKAGTAVSGCEYGISESVDGELQWQSGTWFKNRKPANTYYITLRVKATDNSFASKPAERLSVTTPDILQIGGSGTVSFEANGTYGQTLDQISVQLAEGFQVVNYSRSPVSGTWSFSKDQKGTLASSIYPEVKGTTAYQVEFIPDGASEGQYGETLTQSVIPEVSPKELHAVLTTPIEKDYDGSTDITLKATVEIGTPGQMYTISGLKGSFADANAGTGKTITVDSSEARVETGESAVNLQNYLITYPAQTGTIHQIQGSVSIDPQAWTGEKTYGDDSFSLTGVKKVGDGALKYESSDENVLTVDAQGQVTIKGTGSADVSITMAEGTNYLGTSTPARTITIEKGTLILTL
;
A
#
# COMPACT_ATOMS: atom_id res chain seq x y z
N SER A 1 -73.78 -23.82 19.38
CA SER A 1 -74.42 -22.92 20.35
C SER A 1 -73.95 -23.25 21.74
N GLN A 2 -73.78 -22.28 22.60
CA GLN A 2 -73.46 -22.47 24.03
C GLN A 2 -74.69 -22.63 24.90
N ASP A 3 -75.79 -22.07 24.45
CA ASP A 3 -77.05 -21.98 25.16
C ASP A 3 -78.20 -22.80 24.49
N ALA A 4 -77.88 -23.56 23.45
CA ALA A 4 -78.80 -24.27 22.58
C ALA A 4 -79.87 -23.39 21.90
N THR A 5 -79.66 -22.05 21.86
CA THR A 5 -80.61 -21.09 21.26
C THR A 5 -80.12 -20.48 19.97
N THR A 6 -78.84 -20.11 19.87
CA THR A 6 -78.25 -19.47 18.66
C THR A 6 -77.40 -20.48 17.90
N TRP A 7 -77.73 -20.76 16.62
CA TRP A 7 -77.08 -21.81 15.83
C TRP A 7 -76.35 -21.24 14.65
N ILE A 8 -75.08 -21.73 14.40
CA ILE A 8 -74.28 -21.42 13.23
C ILE A 8 -74.34 -22.64 12.30
N ALA A 9 -74.73 -22.42 11.05
CA ALA A 9 -74.80 -23.48 10.06
C ALA A 9 -73.41 -23.89 9.60
N ILE A 10 -73.14 -25.19 9.57
CA ILE A 10 -71.91 -25.76 8.99
C ILE A 10 -72.37 -26.31 7.61
N PRO A 11 -71.70 -25.92 6.50
CA PRO A 11 -72.03 -26.44 5.16
C PRO A 11 -71.91 -27.97 5.12
N ALA A 12 -72.77 -28.62 4.31
CA ALA A 12 -72.72 -30.07 4.15
C ALA A 12 -71.35 -30.51 3.60
N GLY A 13 -70.64 -31.40 4.35
CA GLY A 13 -69.27 -31.84 4.03
C GLY A 13 -68.16 -30.86 4.37
N GLY A 14 -68.48 -29.72 5.00
CA GLY A 14 -67.53 -28.72 5.41
C GLY A 14 -67.12 -28.92 6.89
N GLU A 15 -65.81 -28.60 7.18
CA GLU A 15 -65.33 -28.41 8.51
C GLU A 15 -65.60 -26.99 8.98
N ALA A 16 -66.19 -26.77 10.11
CA ALA A 16 -66.20 -25.47 10.76
C ALA A 16 -64.94 -25.33 11.62
N SER A 17 -64.15 -24.30 11.34
CA SER A 17 -63.07 -23.94 12.28
C SER A 17 -63.73 -23.48 13.58
N LEU A 18 -63.71 -24.33 14.56
CA LEU A 18 -64.15 -23.99 15.92
C LEU A 18 -63.28 -22.93 16.58
N THR A 19 -62.10 -22.69 16.05
CA THR A 19 -61.09 -21.75 16.62
C THR A 19 -61.66 -20.32 16.73
N GLU A 20 -62.28 -19.79 15.69
CA GLU A 20 -62.89 -18.43 15.74
C GLU A 20 -64.09 -18.32 16.69
N ILE A 21 -64.88 -19.39 16.74
CA ILE A 21 -66.07 -19.46 17.62
C ILE A 21 -65.63 -19.56 19.07
N LEU A 22 -64.62 -20.35 19.33
CA LEU A 22 -64.08 -20.62 20.69
C LEU A 22 -63.25 -19.42 21.16
N ASP A 23 -62.47 -18.76 20.32
CA ASP A 23 -61.67 -17.59 20.72
C ASP A 23 -62.53 -16.40 21.14
N LYS A 24 -63.68 -16.22 20.51
CA LYS A 24 -64.65 -15.16 20.87
C LYS A 24 -65.46 -15.50 22.14
N GLN A 25 -65.65 -16.77 22.46
CA GLN A 25 -66.61 -17.21 23.49
C GLN A 25 -65.93 -17.75 24.76
N LEU A 26 -64.66 -18.20 24.70
CA LEU A 26 -64.03 -18.85 25.82
C LEU A 26 -63.72 -17.94 27.00
N GLY A 27 -63.63 -16.66 26.88
CA GLY A 27 -63.38 -15.75 28.00
C GLY A 27 -62.40 -16.37 29.04
N ASN A 28 -62.83 -16.43 30.28
CA ASN A 28 -62.14 -17.11 31.42
C ASN A 28 -62.80 -18.43 31.87
N ALA A 29 -63.67 -19.01 31.02
CA ALA A 29 -64.37 -20.25 31.38
C ALA A 29 -63.41 -21.46 31.40
N ASN A 30 -63.51 -22.32 32.40
CA ASN A 30 -62.69 -23.51 32.53
C ASN A 30 -63.11 -24.66 31.59
N GLU A 31 -64.32 -24.64 31.08
CA GLU A 31 -64.88 -25.58 30.09
C GLU A 31 -65.97 -24.93 29.31
N ILE A 32 -66.26 -25.43 28.09
CA ILE A 32 -67.37 -25.00 27.26
C ILE A 32 -68.17 -26.19 26.80
N THR A 33 -69.48 -26.12 26.96
CA THR A 33 -70.38 -27.08 26.37
C THR A 33 -70.89 -26.52 25.05
N LEU A 34 -70.59 -27.20 23.93
CA LEU A 34 -71.15 -26.93 22.63
C LEU A 34 -72.31 -27.88 22.35
N TYR A 35 -73.40 -27.32 21.90
CA TYR A 35 -74.55 -28.10 21.43
C TYR A 35 -74.48 -28.21 19.91
N VAL A 36 -74.57 -29.45 19.40
CA VAL A 36 -74.56 -29.75 17.96
C VAL A 36 -75.88 -30.45 17.63
N ARG A 37 -76.52 -30.02 16.58
CA ARG A 37 -77.76 -30.69 16.08
C ARG A 37 -77.76 -30.75 14.54
N LYS A 38 -78.52 -31.70 14.01
CA LYS A 38 -78.83 -31.71 12.58
C LYS A 38 -79.75 -30.52 12.25
N ALA A 39 -79.39 -29.73 11.22
CA ALA A 39 -80.25 -28.65 10.77
C ALA A 39 -81.56 -29.17 10.24
N ALA A 40 -82.65 -28.37 10.41
CA ALA A 40 -83.91 -28.64 9.76
C ALA A 40 -83.75 -28.57 8.21
N THR A 41 -84.33 -29.47 7.51
CA THR A 41 -84.33 -29.43 6.03
C THR A 41 -85.68 -29.04 5.51
N GLY A 42 -85.74 -27.97 4.70
CA GLY A 42 -86.95 -27.50 4.01
C GLY A 42 -87.86 -26.64 4.86
N SER A 43 -88.57 -25.75 4.22
CA SER A 43 -89.64 -24.84 4.80
C SER A 43 -91.03 -25.20 4.41
N THR A 44 -91.24 -26.30 3.69
CA THR A 44 -92.53 -26.76 3.18
C THR A 44 -92.83 -28.18 3.61
N ALA A 45 -94.12 -28.58 3.49
CA ALA A 45 -94.60 -29.89 3.93
C ALA A 45 -93.74 -31.05 3.40
N GLY A 46 -92.97 -31.67 4.24
CA GLY A 46 -92.04 -32.77 3.93
C GLY A 46 -90.60 -32.55 4.44
N GLY A 47 -90.28 -31.38 4.95
CA GLY A 47 -88.96 -31.15 5.59
C GLY A 47 -88.88 -31.85 6.97
N SER A 48 -87.69 -32.29 7.34
CA SER A 48 -87.42 -32.85 8.67
C SER A 48 -87.18 -31.76 9.70
N ALA A 49 -87.73 -31.94 10.90
CA ALA A 49 -87.44 -31.07 12.02
C ALA A 49 -85.94 -31.10 12.37
N ALA A 50 -85.44 -30.07 13.02
CA ALA A 50 -84.13 -30.05 13.54
C ALA A 50 -83.95 -31.24 14.52
N GLY A 51 -82.86 -31.91 14.44
CA GLY A 51 -82.50 -32.98 15.36
C GLY A 51 -82.29 -32.50 16.82
N GLU A 52 -82.39 -33.43 17.76
CA GLU A 52 -82.05 -33.11 19.12
C GLU A 52 -80.60 -32.61 19.24
N ALA A 53 -80.37 -31.72 20.15
CA ALA A 53 -79.02 -31.16 20.39
C ALA A 53 -78.21 -32.15 21.23
N ALA A 54 -77.08 -32.52 20.69
CA ALA A 54 -76.04 -33.25 21.46
C ALA A 54 -75.08 -32.29 22.12
N ALA A 55 -74.81 -32.45 23.36
CA ALA A 55 -73.82 -31.64 24.08
C ALA A 55 -72.45 -32.26 23.91
N ILE A 56 -71.48 -31.41 23.51
CA ILE A 56 -70.07 -31.79 23.48
C ILE A 56 -69.37 -30.88 24.46
N THR A 57 -68.76 -31.47 25.49
CA THR A 57 -67.93 -30.71 26.44
C THR A 57 -66.53 -30.58 25.88
N ILE A 58 -66.07 -29.38 25.78
CA ILE A 58 -64.73 -29.06 25.31
C ILE A 58 -63.87 -28.73 26.55
N PRO A 59 -62.78 -29.42 26.75
CA PRO A 59 -61.95 -29.28 27.97
C PRO A 59 -61.23 -27.92 28.01
N VAL A 60 -60.77 -27.61 29.22
CA VAL A 60 -60.12 -26.38 29.66
C VAL A 60 -58.95 -25.95 28.73
N ARG A 61 -58.90 -24.69 28.43
CA ARG A 61 -57.70 -24.06 27.87
C ARG A 61 -56.66 -23.89 28.99
N PRO A 62 -55.45 -24.39 28.85
CA PRO A 62 -54.40 -24.11 29.84
C PRO A 62 -54.17 -22.61 30.03
N ALA A 63 -53.70 -22.21 31.18
CA ALA A 63 -53.26 -20.83 31.40
C ALA A 63 -52.19 -20.44 30.39
N LYS A 64 -52.23 -19.18 29.94
CA LYS A 64 -51.18 -18.67 29.07
C LYS A 64 -49.85 -18.69 29.81
N PRO A 65 -48.73 -19.05 29.13
CA PRO A 65 -47.41 -18.94 29.74
C PRO A 65 -47.05 -17.49 30.08
N ASP A 66 -46.28 -17.30 31.11
CA ASP A 66 -45.70 -15.99 31.41
C ASP A 66 -44.68 -15.58 30.33
N PRO A 67 -44.67 -14.35 29.84
CA PRO A 67 -43.68 -13.86 28.87
C PRO A 67 -42.25 -14.06 29.29
N ILE A 68 -41.98 -14.04 30.61
CA ILE A 68 -40.65 -14.25 31.21
C ILE A 68 -40.03 -15.59 30.84
N GLN A 69 -40.83 -16.56 30.36
CA GLN A 69 -40.35 -17.87 29.94
C GLN A 69 -39.58 -17.86 28.61
N ILE A 70 -39.63 -16.76 27.85
CA ILE A 70 -38.76 -16.53 26.69
C ILE A 70 -37.54 -15.72 27.17
N THR A 71 -36.61 -16.41 27.86
CA THR A 71 -35.36 -15.82 28.34
C THR A 71 -34.20 -16.29 27.48
N ASN A 72 -33.06 -15.55 27.52
CA ASN A 72 -31.86 -15.92 26.78
C ASN A 72 -32.08 -16.02 25.25
N VAL A 73 -32.81 -15.08 24.68
CA VAL A 73 -32.97 -14.99 23.22
C VAL A 73 -31.62 -14.69 22.60
N THR A 74 -31.21 -15.53 21.64
CA THR A 74 -30.02 -15.27 20.81
C THR A 74 -30.46 -15.06 19.37
N LYS A 75 -29.70 -14.27 18.65
CA LYS A 75 -29.99 -13.90 17.27
C LYS A 75 -28.73 -13.71 16.45
N ASP A 76 -28.81 -14.01 15.18
CA ASP A 76 -27.92 -13.54 14.13
C ASP A 76 -28.74 -12.93 13.00
N SER A 77 -28.09 -12.55 11.88
CA SER A 77 -28.79 -11.88 10.78
C SER A 77 -29.91 -12.71 10.13
N TYR A 78 -29.89 -14.02 10.26
CA TYR A 78 -30.82 -14.94 9.61
C TYR A 78 -31.55 -15.90 10.57
N LEU A 79 -31.29 -15.81 11.84
CA LEU A 79 -31.73 -16.78 12.83
C LEU A 79 -32.16 -16.11 14.13
N ILE A 80 -33.25 -16.56 14.71
CA ILE A 80 -33.68 -16.21 16.07
C ILE A 80 -33.90 -17.50 16.83
N LYS A 81 -33.26 -17.61 18.00
CA LYS A 81 -33.51 -18.66 18.97
C LYS A 81 -34.33 -18.10 20.12
N ALA A 82 -35.54 -18.56 20.31
CA ALA A 82 -36.43 -18.14 21.37
C ALA A 82 -36.09 -18.83 22.72
N GLY A 83 -34.84 -18.65 23.18
CA GLY A 83 -34.40 -19.14 24.48
C GLY A 83 -34.30 -20.64 24.60
N THR A 84 -34.42 -21.13 25.86
CA THR A 84 -34.45 -22.55 26.15
C THR A 84 -35.83 -23.13 25.90
N ALA A 85 -35.89 -24.35 25.38
CA ALA A 85 -37.16 -25.03 25.14
C ALA A 85 -37.92 -25.29 26.42
N VAL A 86 -39.19 -24.90 26.43
CA VAL A 86 -40.13 -25.15 27.52
C VAL A 86 -40.99 -26.40 27.17
N SER A 87 -41.00 -27.38 28.05
CA SER A 87 -41.79 -28.61 27.82
C SER A 87 -43.27 -28.31 27.65
N GLY A 88 -43.93 -28.96 26.70
CA GLY A 88 -45.35 -28.78 26.41
C GLY A 88 -45.72 -27.47 25.70
N CYS A 89 -44.75 -26.65 25.33
CA CYS A 89 -44.99 -25.39 24.60
C CYS A 89 -44.62 -25.49 23.11
N GLU A 90 -45.25 -24.63 22.33
CA GLU A 90 -44.86 -24.29 20.95
C GLU A 90 -44.61 -22.79 20.81
N TYR A 91 -43.81 -22.43 19.84
CA TYR A 91 -43.30 -21.07 19.66
C TYR A 91 -43.88 -20.44 18.41
N GLY A 92 -44.34 -19.21 18.53
CA GLY A 92 -44.90 -18.43 17.42
C GLY A 92 -44.04 -17.26 17.05
N ILE A 93 -44.02 -16.92 15.78
CA ILE A 93 -43.32 -15.73 15.21
C ILE A 93 -44.21 -15.02 14.23
N SER A 94 -44.14 -13.68 14.20
CA SER A 94 -44.78 -12.84 13.22
C SER A 94 -43.87 -11.66 12.82
N GLU A 95 -44.11 -11.05 11.66
CA GLU A 95 -43.38 -9.86 11.19
C GLU A 95 -44.03 -8.53 11.64
N SER A 96 -45.17 -8.57 12.32
CA SER A 96 -45.78 -7.40 12.93
C SER A 96 -46.40 -7.73 14.29
N VAL A 97 -46.59 -6.68 15.11
CA VAL A 97 -47.10 -6.84 16.49
C VAL A 97 -48.44 -7.53 16.53
N ASP A 98 -49.33 -7.29 15.57
CA ASP A 98 -50.68 -7.87 15.47
C ASP A 98 -50.77 -8.92 14.35
N GLY A 99 -49.64 -9.27 13.72
CA GLY A 99 -49.60 -10.21 12.61
C GLY A 99 -49.98 -11.62 12.98
N GLU A 100 -50.36 -12.41 11.98
CA GLU A 100 -50.64 -13.82 12.15
C GLU A 100 -49.35 -14.57 12.59
N LEU A 101 -49.48 -15.43 13.62
CA LEU A 101 -48.37 -16.19 14.19
C LEU A 101 -48.15 -17.49 13.44
N GLN A 102 -46.94 -17.71 12.96
CA GLN A 102 -46.49 -18.99 12.45
C GLN A 102 -45.96 -19.81 13.62
N TRP A 103 -46.58 -20.97 13.89
CA TRP A 103 -46.28 -21.82 15.05
C TRP A 103 -45.40 -22.99 14.71
N GLN A 104 -44.46 -23.31 15.63
CA GLN A 104 -43.58 -24.48 15.55
C GLN A 104 -43.23 -25.02 16.93
N SER A 105 -42.86 -26.31 17.00
CA SER A 105 -42.48 -26.94 18.26
C SER A 105 -41.06 -26.60 18.75
N GLY A 106 -40.18 -26.15 17.86
CA GLY A 106 -38.81 -25.82 18.19
C GLY A 106 -38.59 -24.32 18.46
N THR A 107 -37.53 -23.99 19.18
CA THR A 107 -37.17 -22.60 19.52
C THR A 107 -36.41 -21.85 18.43
N TRP A 108 -36.03 -22.52 17.34
CA TRP A 108 -35.21 -21.97 16.28
C TRP A 108 -36.02 -21.49 15.07
N PHE A 109 -36.06 -20.17 14.86
CA PHE A 109 -36.66 -19.55 13.67
C PHE A 109 -35.58 -19.23 12.65
N LYS A 110 -35.44 -20.09 11.64
CA LYS A 110 -34.45 -20.00 10.57
C LYS A 110 -34.94 -19.14 9.40
N ASN A 111 -34.01 -18.75 8.51
CA ASN A 111 -34.29 -18.02 7.28
C ASN A 111 -35.01 -16.68 7.53
N ARG A 112 -34.56 -15.97 8.57
CA ARG A 112 -35.06 -14.62 8.83
C ARG A 112 -34.37 -13.62 7.91
N LYS A 113 -34.97 -12.44 7.76
CA LYS A 113 -34.35 -11.33 6.99
C LYS A 113 -33.47 -10.53 7.95
N PRO A 114 -32.30 -10.11 7.52
CA PRO A 114 -31.48 -9.15 8.27
C PRO A 114 -32.20 -7.83 8.48
N ALA A 115 -31.82 -7.09 9.53
CA ALA A 115 -32.35 -5.77 9.88
C ALA A 115 -33.88 -5.74 9.99
N ASN A 116 -34.52 -6.86 10.34
CA ASN A 116 -35.97 -6.95 10.43
C ASN A 116 -36.43 -7.24 11.86
N THR A 117 -37.52 -6.59 12.27
CA THR A 117 -38.11 -6.84 13.59
C THR A 117 -39.17 -7.93 13.51
N TYR A 118 -39.02 -8.90 14.38
CA TYR A 118 -39.94 -10.02 14.55
C TYR A 118 -40.54 -10.00 15.97
N TYR A 119 -41.73 -10.52 16.07
CA TYR A 119 -42.48 -10.63 17.33
C TYR A 119 -42.63 -12.11 17.65
N ILE A 120 -41.95 -12.57 18.71
CA ILE A 120 -41.96 -13.97 19.15
C ILE A 120 -42.78 -14.14 20.37
N THR A 121 -43.43 -15.27 20.50
CA THR A 121 -44.23 -15.67 21.67
C THR A 121 -44.20 -17.17 21.84
N LEU A 122 -44.80 -17.66 22.90
CA LEU A 122 -45.05 -19.09 23.12
C LEU A 122 -46.46 -19.31 23.67
N ARG A 123 -46.95 -20.53 23.51
CA ARG A 123 -48.19 -20.98 24.13
C ARG A 123 -48.06 -22.46 24.53
N VAL A 124 -48.87 -22.90 25.47
CA VAL A 124 -49.01 -24.33 25.75
C VAL A 124 -49.63 -24.99 24.54
N LYS A 125 -49.02 -26.03 24.02
CA LYS A 125 -49.46 -26.77 22.85
C LYS A 125 -50.78 -27.46 23.09
N ALA A 126 -51.63 -27.55 22.06
CA ALA A 126 -52.83 -28.38 22.11
C ALA A 126 -52.46 -29.86 22.35
N THR A 127 -53.38 -30.55 23.07
CA THR A 127 -53.32 -32.00 23.27
C THR A 127 -54.64 -32.62 22.81
N ASP A 128 -54.74 -33.94 22.85
CA ASP A 128 -55.98 -34.62 22.49
C ASP A 128 -57.16 -34.22 23.40
N ASN A 129 -56.89 -33.70 24.60
CA ASN A 129 -57.87 -33.33 25.59
C ASN A 129 -57.93 -31.83 25.93
N SER A 130 -57.16 -30.99 25.22
CA SER A 130 -57.17 -29.55 25.48
C SER A 130 -56.76 -28.73 24.25
N PHE A 131 -57.38 -27.57 24.11
CA PHE A 131 -56.91 -26.59 23.11
C PHE A 131 -55.60 -26.00 23.53
N ALA A 132 -54.87 -25.38 22.52
CA ALA A 132 -53.71 -24.57 22.87
C ALA A 132 -54.11 -23.39 23.78
N SER A 133 -53.23 -22.99 24.70
CA SER A 133 -53.46 -21.78 25.51
C SER A 133 -53.49 -20.53 24.67
N LYS A 134 -53.95 -19.40 25.21
CA LYS A 134 -53.68 -18.10 24.60
C LYS A 134 -52.19 -17.87 24.58
N PRO A 135 -51.66 -17.21 23.55
CA PRO A 135 -50.26 -16.85 23.52
C PRO A 135 -49.87 -15.94 24.68
N ALA A 136 -48.63 -16.05 25.12
CA ALA A 136 -47.98 -15.07 26.00
C ALA A 136 -47.86 -13.70 25.26
N GLU A 137 -47.49 -12.67 25.97
CA GLU A 137 -47.15 -11.38 25.34
C GLU A 137 -46.00 -11.56 24.33
N ARG A 138 -46.06 -10.83 23.26
CA ARG A 138 -45.06 -10.87 22.19
C ARG A 138 -43.82 -10.14 22.62
N LEU A 139 -42.66 -10.74 22.44
CA LEU A 139 -41.34 -10.15 22.62
C LEU A 139 -40.84 -9.67 21.25
N SER A 140 -40.50 -8.40 21.17
CA SER A 140 -39.87 -7.82 19.99
C SER A 140 -38.40 -8.19 19.88
N VAL A 141 -37.95 -8.71 18.74
CA VAL A 141 -36.58 -9.12 18.46
C VAL A 141 -36.20 -8.64 17.09
N THR A 142 -35.20 -7.74 17.01
CA THR A 142 -34.67 -7.27 15.72
C THR A 142 -33.39 -8.06 15.38
N THR A 143 -33.36 -8.67 14.21
CA THR A 143 -32.19 -9.34 13.70
C THR A 143 -31.10 -8.32 13.33
N PRO A 144 -29.80 -8.62 13.55
CA PRO A 144 -28.73 -7.80 13.06
C PRO A 144 -28.77 -7.62 11.53
N ASP A 145 -28.32 -6.47 11.05
CA ASP A 145 -28.10 -6.24 9.63
C ASP A 145 -26.86 -7.01 9.15
N ILE A 146 -26.60 -6.99 7.85
CA ILE A 146 -25.38 -7.53 7.24
C ILE A 146 -24.64 -6.45 6.48
N LEU A 147 -23.35 -6.63 6.35
CA LEU A 147 -22.49 -5.82 5.49
C LEU A 147 -22.09 -6.64 4.27
N GLN A 148 -22.14 -6.00 3.11
CA GLN A 148 -21.77 -6.60 1.83
C GLN A 148 -21.00 -5.58 0.99
N ILE A 149 -20.16 -6.06 0.07
CA ILE A 149 -19.56 -5.20 -0.94
C ILE A 149 -20.53 -5.13 -2.12
N GLY A 150 -21.04 -3.93 -2.40
CA GLY A 150 -21.85 -3.61 -3.57
C GLY A 150 -20.96 -3.07 -4.69
N GLY A 151 -21.34 -3.34 -5.94
CA GLY A 151 -20.61 -2.95 -7.14
C GLY A 151 -20.77 -4.02 -8.22
N SER A 152 -20.11 -3.84 -9.36
CA SER A 152 -20.11 -4.81 -10.46
C SER A 152 -18.69 -5.20 -10.83
N GLY A 153 -18.45 -6.47 -11.09
CA GLY A 153 -17.13 -7.01 -11.43
C GLY A 153 -16.41 -7.67 -10.25
N THR A 154 -15.10 -7.86 -10.40
CA THR A 154 -14.26 -8.43 -9.35
C THR A 154 -13.90 -7.37 -8.33
N VAL A 155 -14.17 -7.64 -7.07
CA VAL A 155 -13.83 -6.73 -5.96
C VAL A 155 -12.31 -6.58 -5.90
N SER A 156 -11.87 -5.33 -5.86
CA SER A 156 -10.46 -4.98 -5.68
C SER A 156 -10.29 -3.88 -4.64
N PHE A 157 -9.09 -3.79 -4.11
CA PHE A 157 -8.71 -2.83 -3.08
C PHE A 157 -7.48 -2.05 -3.53
N GLU A 158 -7.42 -0.81 -3.10
CA GLU A 158 -6.22 0.02 -3.13
C GLU A 158 -5.61 0.01 -1.73
N ALA A 159 -4.41 -0.52 -1.62
CA ALA A 159 -3.69 -0.64 -0.35
C ALA A 159 -2.22 -0.32 -0.60
N ASN A 160 -1.87 0.97 -0.55
CA ASN A 160 -0.56 1.50 -0.92
C ASN A 160 0.21 1.91 0.33
N GLY A 161 1.42 1.39 0.45
CA GLY A 161 2.33 1.69 1.55
C GLY A 161 3.76 1.89 1.09
N THR A 162 4.62 2.28 2.04
CA THR A 162 6.07 2.38 1.85
C THR A 162 6.76 1.42 2.80
N TYR A 163 7.80 0.77 2.35
CA TYR A 163 8.58 -0.15 3.20
C TYR A 163 9.02 0.51 4.50
N GLY A 164 8.87 -0.22 5.60
CA GLY A 164 9.13 0.26 6.95
C GLY A 164 7.89 0.77 7.68
N GLN A 165 6.75 0.93 7.01
CA GLN A 165 5.47 1.06 7.67
C GLN A 165 5.00 -0.31 8.17
N THR A 166 4.37 -0.33 9.34
CA THR A 166 3.63 -1.50 9.78
C THR A 166 2.33 -1.63 8.99
N LEU A 167 1.79 -2.83 8.93
CA LEU A 167 0.61 -3.13 8.13
C LEU A 167 -0.61 -2.27 8.53
N ASP A 168 -0.77 -1.93 9.82
CA ASP A 168 -1.83 -1.05 10.33
C ASP A 168 -1.64 0.44 9.95
N GLN A 169 -0.45 0.83 9.52
CA GLN A 169 -0.17 2.18 9.01
C GLN A 169 -0.44 2.32 7.51
N ILE A 170 -0.69 1.21 6.82
CA ILE A 170 -1.03 1.22 5.40
C ILE A 170 -2.52 1.48 5.25
N SER A 171 -2.87 2.56 4.56
CA SER A 171 -4.27 2.83 4.22
C SER A 171 -4.80 1.80 3.24
N VAL A 172 -6.03 1.38 3.45
CA VAL A 172 -6.72 0.43 2.56
C VAL A 172 -8.13 0.93 2.28
N GLN A 173 -8.55 0.86 1.04
CA GLN A 173 -9.90 1.25 0.59
C GLN A 173 -10.36 0.38 -0.56
N LEU A 174 -11.66 0.31 -0.75
CA LEU A 174 -12.23 -0.30 -1.96
C LEU A 174 -11.87 0.53 -3.18
N ALA A 175 -11.52 -0.14 -4.27
CA ALA A 175 -11.31 0.53 -5.55
C ALA A 175 -12.60 1.20 -6.05
N GLU A 176 -12.45 2.16 -6.96
CA GLU A 176 -13.57 2.90 -7.55
C GLU A 176 -14.65 1.96 -8.12
N GLY A 177 -15.91 2.30 -7.92
CA GLY A 177 -17.06 1.49 -8.34
C GLY A 177 -17.55 0.47 -7.32
N PHE A 178 -16.87 0.31 -6.20
CA PHE A 178 -17.30 -0.54 -5.08
C PHE A 178 -17.59 0.28 -3.83
N GLN A 179 -18.55 -0.18 -3.05
CA GLN A 179 -18.91 0.41 -1.76
C GLN A 179 -19.44 -0.66 -0.81
N VAL A 180 -19.34 -0.40 0.49
CA VAL A 180 -20.02 -1.25 1.46
C VAL A 180 -21.48 -0.87 1.55
N VAL A 181 -22.35 -1.88 1.54
CA VAL A 181 -23.80 -1.71 1.62
C VAL A 181 -24.38 -2.67 2.66
N ASN A 182 -25.53 -2.31 3.21
CA ASN A 182 -26.28 -3.19 4.10
C ASN A 182 -27.22 -4.15 3.31
N TYR A 183 -28.05 -4.91 4.03
CA TYR A 183 -29.03 -5.83 3.42
C TYR A 183 -29.94 -5.15 2.41
N SER A 184 -30.40 -3.93 2.70
CA SER A 184 -31.29 -3.14 1.84
C SER A 184 -30.55 -2.45 0.67
N ARG A 185 -29.26 -2.73 0.45
CA ARG A 185 -28.39 -2.12 -0.55
C ARG A 185 -28.13 -0.62 -0.34
N SER A 186 -28.38 -0.11 0.86
CA SER A 186 -28.02 1.26 1.23
C SER A 186 -26.54 1.35 1.58
N PRO A 187 -25.84 2.43 1.13
CA PRO A 187 -24.43 2.63 1.47
C PRO A 187 -24.20 2.71 2.97
N VAL A 188 -23.09 2.11 3.42
CA VAL A 188 -22.65 2.16 4.81
C VAL A 188 -21.27 2.81 4.85
N SER A 189 -21.17 3.96 5.54
CA SER A 189 -19.89 4.64 5.78
C SER A 189 -19.07 3.89 6.80
N GLY A 190 -17.75 3.94 6.64
CA GLY A 190 -16.81 3.30 7.55
C GLY A 190 -15.40 3.23 6.96
N THR A 191 -14.52 2.59 7.69
CA THR A 191 -13.11 2.47 7.32
C THR A 191 -12.71 1.02 7.19
N TRP A 192 -11.84 0.74 6.21
CA TRP A 192 -11.15 -0.52 6.09
C TRP A 192 -9.80 -0.43 6.82
N SER A 193 -9.41 -1.46 7.52
CA SER A 193 -8.10 -1.54 8.15
C SER A 193 -7.56 -2.96 8.11
N PHE A 194 -6.23 -3.08 8.04
CA PHE A 194 -5.59 -4.36 8.28
C PHE A 194 -5.66 -4.70 9.77
N SER A 195 -6.12 -5.88 10.11
CA SER A 195 -6.29 -6.33 11.49
C SER A 195 -5.22 -7.33 11.93
N LYS A 196 -4.92 -8.32 11.09
CA LYS A 196 -3.99 -9.41 11.38
C LYS A 196 -3.58 -10.15 10.11
N ASP A 197 -2.54 -10.99 10.21
CA ASP A 197 -2.22 -11.97 9.18
C ASP A 197 -3.14 -13.21 9.29
N GLN A 198 -2.98 -14.14 8.35
CA GLN A 198 -3.73 -15.41 8.35
C GLN A 198 -3.41 -16.32 9.56
N LYS A 199 -2.32 -16.05 10.30
CA LYS A 199 -1.91 -16.78 11.49
C LYS A 199 -2.33 -16.09 12.79
N GLY A 200 -2.96 -14.91 12.69
CA GLY A 200 -3.44 -14.12 13.83
C GLY A 200 -2.40 -13.13 14.39
N THR A 201 -1.27 -12.90 13.72
CA THR A 201 -0.30 -11.86 14.10
C THR A 201 -0.92 -10.48 13.88
N LEU A 202 -0.81 -9.59 14.87
CA LEU A 202 -1.39 -8.26 14.80
C LEU A 202 -0.71 -7.41 13.71
N ALA A 203 -1.49 -6.61 12.99
CA ALA A 203 -1.03 -5.75 11.90
C ALA A 203 0.09 -4.77 12.32
N SER A 204 0.07 -4.29 13.57
CA SER A 204 1.12 -3.41 14.15
C SER A 204 2.49 -4.07 14.32
N SER A 205 2.61 -5.37 14.12
CA SER A 205 3.87 -6.13 14.23
C SER A 205 4.37 -6.66 12.88
N ILE A 206 3.68 -6.34 11.78
CA ILE A 206 3.98 -6.85 10.44
C ILE A 206 4.50 -5.70 9.58
N TYR A 207 5.67 -5.93 8.96
CA TYR A 207 6.29 -5.03 7.99
C TYR A 207 6.26 -5.71 6.62
N PRO A 208 5.30 -5.36 5.75
CA PRO A 208 5.23 -5.99 4.44
C PRO A 208 6.39 -5.56 3.54
N GLU A 209 6.88 -6.50 2.73
CA GLU A 209 8.00 -6.27 1.82
C GLU A 209 7.55 -5.72 0.47
N VAL A 210 8.46 -5.02 -0.21
CA VAL A 210 8.28 -4.58 -1.59
C VAL A 210 8.07 -5.80 -2.50
N LYS A 211 7.06 -5.75 -3.38
CA LYS A 211 6.65 -6.88 -4.23
C LYS A 211 6.30 -8.16 -3.44
N GLY A 212 5.93 -8.01 -2.17
CA GLY A 212 5.43 -9.13 -1.37
C GLY A 212 4.14 -9.70 -1.98
N THR A 213 3.95 -11.00 -1.84
CA THR A 213 2.78 -11.73 -2.35
C THR A 213 1.86 -12.22 -1.23
N THR A 214 2.18 -11.87 0.01
CA THR A 214 1.40 -12.30 1.18
C THR A 214 0.11 -11.50 1.25
N ALA A 215 -1.01 -12.22 1.29
CA ALA A 215 -2.32 -11.62 1.54
C ALA A 215 -2.56 -11.47 3.05
N TYR A 216 -3.10 -10.34 3.44
CA TYR A 216 -3.45 -10.00 4.82
C TYR A 216 -4.94 -9.73 4.94
N GLN A 217 -5.50 -9.99 6.12
CA GLN A 217 -6.92 -9.77 6.38
C GLN A 217 -7.19 -8.28 6.63
N VAL A 218 -8.14 -7.73 5.89
CA VAL A 218 -8.72 -6.41 6.15
C VAL A 218 -10.12 -6.57 6.71
N GLU A 219 -10.51 -5.66 7.56
CA GLU A 219 -11.80 -5.62 8.25
C GLU A 219 -12.43 -4.25 8.04
N PHE A 220 -13.74 -4.26 7.76
CA PHE A 220 -14.52 -3.03 7.66
C PHE A 220 -15.12 -2.66 9.01
N ILE A 221 -14.87 -1.45 9.45
CA ILE A 221 -15.39 -0.87 10.68
C ILE A 221 -16.41 0.20 10.29
N PRO A 222 -17.73 -0.06 10.45
CA PRO A 222 -18.75 0.92 10.11
C PRO A 222 -18.78 2.08 11.10
N ASP A 223 -18.99 3.30 10.60
CA ASP A 223 -19.05 4.51 11.41
C ASP A 223 -20.30 4.52 12.30
N GLY A 224 -20.12 4.81 13.60
CA GLY A 224 -21.21 5.01 14.53
C GLY A 224 -22.11 3.79 14.76
N ALA A 225 -21.68 2.58 14.38
CA ALA A 225 -22.46 1.38 14.59
C ALA A 225 -22.62 1.05 16.07
N SER A 226 -23.84 0.69 16.48
CA SER A 226 -24.13 0.18 17.81
C SER A 226 -23.69 -1.30 17.92
N GLU A 227 -23.36 -1.73 19.12
CA GLU A 227 -23.05 -3.14 19.38
C GLU A 227 -24.21 -4.05 18.93
N GLY A 228 -23.89 -5.08 18.15
CA GLY A 228 -24.87 -6.04 17.61
C GLY A 228 -25.76 -5.49 16.50
N GLN A 229 -25.49 -4.31 15.97
CA GLN A 229 -26.20 -3.77 14.80
C GLN A 229 -25.97 -4.62 13.56
N TYR A 230 -24.74 -5.12 13.35
CA TYR A 230 -24.37 -6.05 12.29
C TYR A 230 -24.05 -7.42 12.87
N GLY A 231 -24.42 -8.48 12.16
CA GLY A 231 -24.30 -9.85 12.66
C GLY A 231 -22.89 -10.40 12.55
N GLU A 232 -22.16 -10.01 11.51
CA GLU A 232 -20.81 -10.46 11.24
C GLU A 232 -19.94 -9.29 10.76
N THR A 233 -18.66 -9.38 11.06
CA THR A 233 -17.67 -8.44 10.56
C THR A 233 -17.41 -8.72 9.09
N LEU A 234 -17.45 -7.71 8.25
CA LEU A 234 -17.06 -7.83 6.84
C LEU A 234 -15.55 -7.84 6.71
N THR A 235 -15.01 -8.96 6.26
CA THR A 235 -13.56 -9.14 6.08
C THR A 235 -13.21 -9.54 4.66
N GLN A 236 -12.01 -9.18 4.21
CA GLN A 236 -11.44 -9.55 2.91
C GLN A 236 -9.95 -9.84 3.03
N SER A 237 -9.39 -10.51 2.02
CA SER A 237 -7.94 -10.73 1.90
C SER A 237 -7.36 -9.79 0.87
N VAL A 238 -6.35 -8.99 1.25
CA VAL A 238 -5.73 -7.97 0.42
C VAL A 238 -4.20 -8.12 0.46
N ILE A 239 -3.56 -8.02 -0.71
CA ILE A 239 -2.11 -7.93 -0.84
C ILE A 239 -1.79 -6.44 -0.97
N PRO A 240 -1.07 -5.82 -0.01
CA PRO A 240 -0.71 -4.41 -0.11
C PRO A 240 0.36 -4.20 -1.20
N GLU A 241 0.25 -3.10 -1.93
CA GLU A 241 1.30 -2.62 -2.83
C GLU A 241 2.28 -1.76 -2.03
N VAL A 242 3.50 -2.25 -1.86
CA VAL A 242 4.53 -1.60 -1.05
C VAL A 242 5.61 -1.01 -1.95
N SER A 243 5.78 0.30 -1.89
CA SER A 243 6.86 1.01 -2.56
C SER A 243 8.16 0.93 -1.76
N PRO A 244 9.33 0.91 -2.43
CA PRO A 244 10.61 0.96 -1.74
C PRO A 244 10.75 2.23 -0.89
N LYS A 245 11.38 2.08 0.28
CA LYS A 245 11.77 3.24 1.09
C LYS A 245 12.94 3.96 0.43
N GLU A 246 12.79 5.26 0.21
CA GLU A 246 13.88 6.08 -0.31
C GLU A 246 14.95 6.32 0.75
N LEU A 247 16.22 6.11 0.37
CA LEU A 247 17.39 6.36 1.19
C LEU A 247 18.38 7.21 0.39
N HIS A 248 19.01 8.18 1.06
CA HIS A 248 20.03 9.02 0.44
C HIS A 248 21.42 8.52 0.81
N ALA A 249 22.21 8.15 -0.20
CA ALA A 249 23.59 7.79 0.00
C ALA A 249 24.43 9.04 0.33
N VAL A 250 25.40 8.87 1.21
CA VAL A 250 26.40 9.89 1.56
C VAL A 250 27.69 9.57 0.84
N LEU A 251 28.06 10.41 -0.14
CA LEU A 251 29.31 10.26 -0.86
C LEU A 251 30.48 10.72 -0.02
N THR A 252 31.62 10.04 -0.14
CA THR A 252 32.85 10.43 0.52
C THR A 252 33.44 11.65 -0.18
N THR A 253 33.71 12.71 0.56
CA THR A 253 34.31 13.96 0.07
C THR A 253 35.70 14.17 0.66
N PRO A 254 36.62 14.90 0.01
CA PRO A 254 36.46 15.52 -1.31
C PRO A 254 36.45 14.51 -2.46
N ILE A 255 35.75 14.83 -3.55
CA ILE A 255 35.76 14.04 -4.77
C ILE A 255 36.74 14.70 -5.73
N GLU A 256 37.87 14.06 -5.94
CA GLU A 256 38.97 14.64 -6.70
C GLU A 256 39.81 13.59 -7.44
N LYS A 257 40.42 13.99 -8.52
CA LYS A 257 41.42 13.22 -9.27
C LYS A 257 42.42 14.13 -9.95
N ASP A 258 43.55 13.60 -10.33
CA ASP A 258 44.48 14.25 -11.22
C ASP A 258 44.02 14.14 -12.69
N TYR A 259 44.38 15.10 -13.49
CA TYR A 259 44.11 15.09 -14.92
C TYR A 259 44.74 13.87 -15.61
N ASP A 260 43.92 13.09 -16.27
CA ASP A 260 44.29 11.88 -17.03
C ASP A 260 43.67 11.85 -18.44
N GLY A 261 42.99 12.93 -18.83
CA GLY A 261 42.29 13.03 -20.11
C GLY A 261 40.94 12.34 -20.17
N SER A 262 40.46 11.72 -19.06
CA SER A 262 39.16 11.09 -18.98
C SER A 262 38.21 11.83 -18.03
N THR A 263 36.91 11.58 -18.20
CA THR A 263 35.88 12.08 -17.28
C THR A 263 35.62 11.13 -16.11
N ASP A 264 36.11 9.89 -16.16
CA ASP A 264 35.75 8.82 -15.24
C ASP A 264 36.39 8.98 -13.87
N ILE A 265 35.61 8.63 -12.84
CA ILE A 265 36.05 8.58 -11.46
C ILE A 265 35.34 7.45 -10.72
N THR A 266 36.04 6.76 -9.82
CA THR A 266 35.44 5.83 -8.89
C THR A 266 34.96 6.58 -7.65
N LEU A 267 33.69 6.44 -7.32
CA LEU A 267 33.09 7.07 -6.16
C LEU A 267 33.02 6.10 -4.98
N LYS A 268 33.04 6.66 -3.78
CA LYS A 268 32.80 5.93 -2.53
C LYS A 268 31.61 6.56 -1.82
N ALA A 269 30.72 5.73 -1.33
CA ALA A 269 29.54 6.19 -0.61
C ALA A 269 29.17 5.23 0.52
N THR A 270 28.38 5.75 1.45
CA THR A 270 27.74 4.95 2.51
C THR A 270 26.25 5.26 2.52
N VAL A 271 25.46 4.34 3.06
CA VAL A 271 24.03 4.50 3.26
C VAL A 271 23.62 3.92 4.61
N GLU A 272 22.71 4.60 5.29
CA GLU A 272 22.14 4.12 6.54
C GLU A 272 20.91 3.25 6.26
N ILE A 273 20.92 1.99 6.75
CA ILE A 273 19.82 1.05 6.55
C ILE A 273 19.47 0.38 7.88
N GLY A 274 18.18 0.37 8.20
CA GLY A 274 17.65 -0.32 9.37
C GLY A 274 17.80 0.47 10.65
N THR A 275 18.62 -0.01 11.57
CA THR A 275 18.84 0.63 12.88
C THR A 275 19.55 1.97 12.72
N PRO A 276 19.09 3.05 13.40
CA PRO A 276 19.76 4.34 13.34
C PRO A 276 21.26 4.25 13.66
N GLY A 277 22.10 4.84 12.80
CA GLY A 277 23.55 4.82 12.89
C GLY A 277 24.23 3.62 12.23
N GLN A 278 23.50 2.66 11.70
CA GLN A 278 24.07 1.53 10.99
C GLN A 278 24.37 1.88 9.53
N MET A 279 25.63 2.16 9.24
CA MET A 279 26.10 2.57 7.91
C MET A 279 26.67 1.38 7.14
N TYR A 280 26.28 1.29 5.87
CA TYR A 280 26.79 0.28 4.93
C TYR A 280 27.56 0.95 3.81
N THR A 281 28.68 0.34 3.41
CA THR A 281 29.49 0.82 2.27
C THR A 281 28.83 0.45 0.95
N ILE A 282 28.90 1.37 -0.02
CA ILE A 282 28.48 1.13 -1.41
C ILE A 282 29.72 0.96 -2.26
N SER A 283 29.90 -0.20 -2.88
CA SER A 283 30.94 -0.52 -3.84
C SER A 283 30.42 -0.46 -5.29
N GLY A 284 31.35 -0.40 -6.26
CA GLY A 284 31.00 -0.38 -7.70
C GLY A 284 30.38 0.92 -8.20
N LEU A 285 30.34 1.97 -7.37
CA LEU A 285 29.81 3.26 -7.74
C LEU A 285 30.79 4.02 -8.63
N LYS A 286 30.34 4.43 -9.82
CA LYS A 286 31.12 5.20 -10.79
C LYS A 286 30.58 6.61 -10.92
N GLY A 287 31.42 7.51 -11.37
CA GLY A 287 31.03 8.86 -11.71
C GLY A 287 31.69 9.34 -12.99
N SER A 288 31.12 10.36 -13.57
CA SER A 288 31.68 11.04 -14.73
C SER A 288 31.61 12.54 -14.54
N PHE A 289 32.75 13.21 -14.63
CA PHE A 289 32.82 14.67 -14.67
C PHE A 289 32.18 15.23 -15.96
N ALA A 290 31.65 16.44 -15.90
CA ALA A 290 30.99 17.10 -17.03
C ALA A 290 31.92 17.26 -18.27
N ASP A 291 33.23 17.42 -18.04
CA ASP A 291 34.28 17.39 -19.05
C ASP A 291 35.61 16.92 -18.42
N ALA A 292 36.58 16.56 -19.24
CA ALA A 292 37.85 15.98 -18.79
C ALA A 292 38.89 17.02 -18.38
N ASN A 293 38.67 18.33 -18.53
CA ASN A 293 39.68 19.34 -18.22
C ASN A 293 39.84 19.55 -16.72
N ALA A 294 40.99 19.97 -16.29
CA ALA A 294 41.26 20.38 -14.92
C ALA A 294 40.35 21.57 -14.53
N GLY A 295 39.92 21.60 -13.29
CA GLY A 295 39.05 22.64 -12.75
C GLY A 295 38.32 22.19 -11.50
N THR A 296 37.78 23.17 -10.76
CA THR A 296 37.04 22.97 -9.51
C THR A 296 35.54 23.09 -9.71
N GLY A 297 34.75 22.51 -8.81
CA GLY A 297 33.29 22.66 -8.83
C GLY A 297 32.62 22.02 -10.05
N LYS A 298 33.28 21.06 -10.69
CA LYS A 298 32.75 20.36 -11.87
C LYS A 298 31.64 19.38 -11.46
N THR A 299 30.48 19.47 -12.11
CA THR A 299 29.38 18.56 -11.88
C THR A 299 29.77 17.13 -12.20
N ILE A 300 29.32 16.19 -11.32
CA ILE A 300 29.54 14.77 -11.47
C ILE A 300 28.20 14.08 -11.69
N THR A 301 28.09 13.34 -12.78
CA THR A 301 26.99 12.40 -13.01
C THR A 301 27.34 11.07 -12.35
N VAL A 302 26.46 10.57 -11.48
CA VAL A 302 26.66 9.31 -10.77
C VAL A 302 26.05 8.17 -11.58
N ASP A 303 26.82 7.13 -11.84
CA ASP A 303 26.36 5.86 -12.41
C ASP A 303 26.33 4.80 -11.31
N SER A 304 25.15 4.38 -10.95
CA SER A 304 24.87 3.36 -9.93
C SER A 304 24.50 1.99 -10.51
N SER A 305 24.65 1.78 -11.81
CA SER A 305 24.22 0.54 -12.48
C SER A 305 24.96 -0.71 -11.97
N GLU A 306 26.20 -0.55 -11.52
CA GLU A 306 27.02 -1.61 -10.92
C GLU A 306 27.16 -1.45 -9.39
N ALA A 307 26.48 -0.48 -8.78
CA ALA A 307 26.60 -0.20 -7.36
C ALA A 307 26.02 -1.35 -6.52
N ARG A 308 26.72 -1.70 -5.46
CA ARG A 308 26.32 -2.76 -4.52
C ARG A 308 26.51 -2.27 -3.10
N VAL A 309 25.51 -2.53 -2.25
CA VAL A 309 25.63 -2.27 -0.82
C VAL A 309 26.30 -3.48 -0.17
N GLU A 310 27.38 -3.24 0.55
CA GLU A 310 28.14 -4.28 1.26
C GLU A 310 27.46 -4.54 2.62
N THR A 311 26.53 -5.47 2.65
CA THR A 311 25.75 -5.80 3.88
C THR A 311 26.45 -6.78 4.80
N GLY A 312 27.56 -7.39 4.35
CA GLY A 312 28.24 -8.44 5.11
C GLY A 312 27.34 -9.65 5.34
N GLU A 313 27.27 -10.12 6.58
CA GLU A 313 26.40 -11.23 6.98
C GLU A 313 24.96 -10.77 7.31
N SER A 314 24.67 -9.47 7.23
CA SER A 314 23.35 -8.94 7.54
C SER A 314 22.36 -9.27 6.42
N ALA A 315 21.24 -9.88 6.79
CA ALA A 315 20.16 -10.22 5.86
C ALA A 315 19.32 -8.98 5.51
N VAL A 316 19.88 -8.05 4.72
CA VAL A 316 19.17 -6.87 4.24
C VAL A 316 18.61 -7.15 2.85
N ASN A 317 17.28 -7.11 2.70
CA ASN A 317 16.64 -7.18 1.39
C ASN A 317 16.68 -5.80 0.70
N LEU A 318 17.66 -5.61 -0.20
CA LEU A 318 17.84 -4.34 -0.90
C LEU A 318 16.71 -3.96 -1.85
N GLN A 319 15.84 -4.90 -2.24
CA GLN A 319 14.65 -4.59 -3.05
C GLN A 319 13.65 -3.70 -2.29
N ASN A 320 13.73 -3.66 -0.98
CA ASN A 320 12.91 -2.84 -0.12
C ASN A 320 13.33 -1.35 -0.09
N TYR A 321 14.41 -0.99 -0.76
CA TYR A 321 14.97 0.36 -0.72
C TYR A 321 15.24 0.91 -2.12
N LEU A 322 15.00 2.20 -2.28
CA LEU A 322 15.44 3.00 -3.42
C LEU A 322 16.59 3.91 -2.95
N ILE A 323 17.82 3.59 -3.35
CA ILE A 323 18.99 4.39 -2.96
C ILE A 323 19.20 5.48 -4.00
N THR A 324 19.16 6.72 -3.56
CA THR A 324 19.38 7.90 -4.37
C THR A 324 20.72 8.55 -4.01
N TYR A 325 21.31 9.21 -4.99
CA TYR A 325 22.60 9.87 -4.85
C TYR A 325 22.42 11.37 -5.09
N PRO A 326 22.76 12.24 -4.12
CA PRO A 326 22.62 13.67 -4.29
C PRO A 326 23.58 14.19 -5.36
N ALA A 327 23.22 15.27 -6.03
CA ALA A 327 24.09 15.94 -6.99
C ALA A 327 25.41 16.34 -6.33
N GLN A 328 26.50 16.05 -7.00
CA GLN A 328 27.85 16.29 -6.48
C GLN A 328 28.68 17.13 -7.45
N THR A 329 29.67 17.78 -6.88
CA THR A 329 30.73 18.45 -7.63
C THR A 329 32.08 17.92 -7.14
N GLY A 330 33.07 17.98 -8.01
CA GLY A 330 34.42 17.56 -7.69
C GLY A 330 35.48 18.40 -8.39
N THR A 331 36.72 18.02 -8.21
CA THR A 331 37.88 18.70 -8.75
C THR A 331 38.73 17.75 -9.59
N ILE A 332 39.14 18.19 -10.77
CA ILE A 332 40.24 17.60 -11.54
C ILE A 332 41.43 18.51 -11.37
N HIS A 333 42.49 18.00 -10.76
CA HIS A 333 43.72 18.76 -10.55
C HIS A 333 44.58 18.81 -11.80
N GLN A 334 45.22 19.95 -12.05
CA GLN A 334 46.29 20.04 -13.03
C GLN A 334 47.45 19.10 -12.63
N ILE A 335 48.07 18.52 -13.64
CA ILE A 335 49.30 17.73 -13.44
C ILE A 335 50.55 18.49 -13.89
N GLN A 336 51.70 18.03 -13.45
CA GLN A 336 52.95 18.68 -13.83
C GLN A 336 53.22 18.55 -15.32
N GLY A 337 53.34 19.67 -16.01
CA GLY A 337 53.81 19.71 -17.39
C GLY A 337 55.32 19.46 -17.49
N SER A 338 55.78 19.17 -18.69
CA SER A 338 57.22 19.09 -18.94
C SER A 338 57.59 19.74 -20.28
N VAL A 339 58.74 20.40 -20.28
CA VAL A 339 59.42 20.85 -21.48
C VAL A 339 60.88 20.44 -21.38
N SER A 340 61.41 19.88 -22.46
CA SER A 340 62.81 19.45 -22.51
C SER A 340 63.39 19.73 -23.89
N ILE A 341 64.69 19.85 -23.93
CA ILE A 341 65.46 20.08 -25.15
C ILE A 341 66.32 18.81 -25.36
N ASP A 342 66.32 18.28 -26.59
CA ASP A 342 67.19 17.14 -26.94
C ASP A 342 68.67 17.58 -26.68
N PRO A 343 69.43 16.76 -25.92
CA PRO A 343 70.83 17.07 -25.63
C PRO A 343 71.69 17.28 -26.85
N GLN A 344 71.35 16.72 -27.98
CA GLN A 344 72.07 16.86 -29.22
C GLN A 344 71.56 18.01 -30.13
N ALA A 345 70.41 18.62 -29.74
CA ALA A 345 69.93 19.80 -30.44
C ALA A 345 70.75 21.06 -30.06
N TRP A 346 70.90 21.99 -30.96
CA TRP A 346 71.59 23.29 -30.79
C TRP A 346 73.12 23.16 -30.57
N THR A 347 73.76 22.11 -31.07
CA THR A 347 75.20 21.86 -30.88
C THR A 347 76.07 22.39 -32.07
N GLY A 348 75.46 22.93 -33.05
CA GLY A 348 76.22 23.52 -34.21
C GLY A 348 76.87 24.83 -33.86
N GLU A 349 78.12 25.01 -34.28
CA GLU A 349 78.79 26.34 -34.28
C GLU A 349 78.01 27.27 -35.17
N LYS A 350 77.82 28.52 -34.72
CA LYS A 350 77.17 29.61 -35.48
C LYS A 350 78.10 30.79 -35.57
N THR A 351 78.09 31.40 -36.71
CA THR A 351 78.94 32.52 -36.99
C THR A 351 78.13 33.80 -37.28
N TYR A 352 78.57 34.93 -36.87
CA TYR A 352 77.95 36.20 -37.23
C TYR A 352 77.86 36.36 -38.75
N GLY A 353 76.65 36.49 -39.25
CA GLY A 353 76.36 36.56 -40.68
C GLY A 353 75.69 35.28 -41.21
N ASP A 354 75.60 34.24 -40.47
CA ASP A 354 74.78 33.04 -40.79
C ASP A 354 73.29 33.42 -40.85
N ASP A 355 72.54 32.68 -41.64
CA ASP A 355 71.07 32.78 -41.67
C ASP A 355 70.42 32.47 -40.36
N SER A 356 69.25 33.04 -40.13
CA SER A 356 68.38 32.67 -39.02
C SER A 356 68.09 31.17 -39.04
N PHE A 357 68.00 30.51 -37.83
CA PHE A 357 67.79 29.06 -37.67
C PHE A 357 66.78 28.78 -36.66
N SER A 358 66.09 27.62 -36.77
CA SER A 358 65.09 27.16 -35.83
C SER A 358 65.69 26.34 -34.74
N LEU A 359 65.25 26.53 -33.49
CA LEU A 359 65.52 25.66 -32.37
C LEU A 359 64.75 24.35 -32.54
N THR A 360 65.44 23.28 -32.83
CA THR A 360 64.87 21.94 -33.02
C THR A 360 65.02 21.09 -31.75
N GLY A 361 64.34 19.95 -31.67
CA GLY A 361 64.48 19.00 -30.56
C GLY A 361 63.82 19.43 -29.26
N VAL A 362 62.88 20.39 -29.31
CA VAL A 362 62.05 20.74 -28.18
C VAL A 362 60.90 19.73 -28.05
N LYS A 363 60.80 19.08 -26.90
CA LYS A 363 59.70 18.17 -26.55
C LYS A 363 58.88 18.80 -25.45
N LYS A 364 57.56 18.81 -25.64
CA LYS A 364 56.58 19.39 -24.70
C LYS A 364 55.51 18.38 -24.34
N VAL A 365 55.25 18.26 -23.04
CA VAL A 365 54.05 17.60 -22.51
C VAL A 365 53.26 18.64 -21.72
N GLY A 366 52.13 19.03 -22.26
CA GLY A 366 51.25 20.06 -21.68
C GLY A 366 50.58 20.88 -22.76
N ASP A 367 49.57 21.66 -22.38
CA ASP A 367 48.70 22.47 -23.20
C ASP A 367 49.06 23.98 -23.17
N GLY A 368 49.94 24.39 -22.28
CA GLY A 368 50.42 25.76 -22.18
C GLY A 368 51.26 26.21 -23.38
N ALA A 369 51.31 27.49 -23.66
CA ALA A 369 52.11 28.08 -24.74
C ALA A 369 53.60 28.03 -24.38
N LEU A 370 54.45 27.80 -25.37
CA LEU A 370 55.93 27.94 -25.20
C LEU A 370 56.34 29.39 -25.35
N LYS A 371 57.22 29.83 -24.47
CA LYS A 371 57.94 31.12 -24.55
C LYS A 371 59.44 30.84 -24.54
N TYR A 372 60.15 31.46 -25.50
CA TYR A 372 61.59 31.39 -25.61
C TYR A 372 62.17 32.72 -25.15
N GLU A 373 63.26 32.68 -24.40
CA GLU A 373 63.94 33.86 -23.87
C GLU A 373 65.42 33.74 -24.10
N SER A 374 66.05 34.83 -24.62
CA SER A 374 67.52 34.99 -24.71
C SER A 374 67.97 35.82 -23.53
N SER A 375 69.10 35.46 -22.92
CA SER A 375 69.74 36.26 -21.85
C SER A 375 70.44 37.50 -22.40
N ASP A 376 70.78 37.57 -23.75
CA ASP A 376 71.35 38.69 -24.40
C ASP A 376 70.81 38.84 -25.81
N GLU A 377 69.88 39.81 -26.00
CA GLU A 377 69.22 40.10 -27.26
C GLU A 377 70.16 40.84 -28.25
N ASN A 378 71.33 41.34 -27.81
CA ASN A 378 72.35 41.88 -28.67
C ASN A 378 73.14 40.76 -29.37
N VAL A 379 73.19 39.56 -28.82
CA VAL A 379 73.80 38.38 -29.42
C VAL A 379 72.82 37.65 -30.33
N LEU A 380 71.67 37.33 -29.81
CA LEU A 380 70.58 36.66 -30.55
C LEU A 380 69.21 36.94 -29.97
N THR A 381 68.17 36.92 -30.79
CA THR A 381 66.77 36.95 -30.38
C THR A 381 66.10 35.66 -30.81
N VAL A 382 65.06 35.23 -30.04
CA VAL A 382 64.27 34.04 -30.36
C VAL A 382 62.80 34.42 -30.38
N ASP A 383 62.11 34.08 -31.42
CA ASP A 383 60.68 34.36 -31.53
C ASP A 383 59.82 33.24 -30.86
N ALA A 384 58.51 33.41 -30.81
CA ALA A 384 57.58 32.48 -30.19
C ALA A 384 57.51 31.13 -30.93
N GLN A 385 58.05 31.01 -32.11
CA GLN A 385 58.13 29.77 -32.89
C GLN A 385 59.51 29.09 -32.73
N GLY A 386 60.39 29.69 -31.94
CA GLY A 386 61.73 29.18 -31.73
C GLY A 386 62.69 29.50 -32.88
N GLN A 387 62.38 30.50 -33.70
CA GLN A 387 63.28 30.96 -34.72
C GLN A 387 64.28 31.92 -34.12
N VAL A 388 65.58 31.59 -34.25
CA VAL A 388 66.71 32.42 -33.79
C VAL A 388 67.17 33.37 -34.87
N THR A 389 67.28 34.65 -34.51
CA THR A 389 67.93 35.64 -35.34
C THR A 389 69.23 36.08 -34.69
N ILE A 390 70.37 35.94 -35.40
CA ILE A 390 71.68 36.36 -34.95
C ILE A 390 71.78 37.85 -35.06
N LYS A 391 72.13 38.54 -33.96
CA LYS A 391 72.30 39.99 -33.88
C LYS A 391 73.77 40.47 -33.76
N GLY A 392 74.54 39.65 -33.07
CA GLY A 392 75.91 39.97 -32.77
C GLY A 392 76.75 38.75 -32.42
N THR A 393 78.05 38.94 -32.12
CA THR A 393 78.95 37.89 -31.64
C THR A 393 78.95 37.82 -30.10
N GLY A 394 79.14 36.62 -29.54
CA GLY A 394 79.16 36.42 -28.11
C GLY A 394 78.36 35.16 -27.73
N SER A 395 78.04 35.01 -26.45
CA SER A 395 77.24 33.88 -25.94
C SER A 395 75.96 34.38 -25.28
N ALA A 396 74.86 33.76 -25.58
CA ALA A 396 73.58 34.00 -24.89
C ALA A 396 72.95 32.67 -24.46
N ASP A 397 72.40 32.68 -23.26
CA ASP A 397 71.66 31.57 -22.75
C ASP A 397 70.21 31.63 -23.23
N VAL A 398 69.73 30.53 -23.79
CA VAL A 398 68.32 30.42 -24.22
C VAL A 398 67.61 29.46 -23.26
N SER A 399 66.52 29.94 -22.68
CA SER A 399 65.60 29.15 -21.87
C SER A 399 64.22 29.03 -22.57
N ILE A 400 63.54 27.96 -22.28
CA ILE A 400 62.15 27.73 -22.75
C ILE A 400 61.26 27.54 -21.53
N THR A 401 60.20 28.34 -21.47
CA THR A 401 59.14 28.23 -20.47
C THR A 401 57.87 27.77 -21.15
N MET A 402 57.23 26.76 -20.62
CA MET A 402 55.86 26.43 -20.92
C MET A 402 54.97 27.11 -19.89
N ALA A 403 54.10 28.01 -20.34
CA ALA A 403 53.13 28.66 -19.48
C ALA A 403 52.16 27.61 -18.85
N GLU A 404 51.50 27.99 -17.78
CA GLU A 404 50.37 27.22 -17.26
C GLU A 404 49.29 27.13 -18.30
N GLY A 405 48.76 25.93 -18.53
CA GLY A 405 47.65 25.65 -19.43
C GLY A 405 46.36 25.34 -18.65
N THR A 406 45.39 24.78 -19.31
CA THR A 406 44.15 24.33 -18.64
C THR A 406 44.40 23.10 -17.79
N ASN A 407 45.21 22.14 -18.29
CA ASN A 407 45.36 20.82 -17.69
C ASN A 407 46.72 20.56 -17.06
N TYR A 408 47.68 21.42 -17.37
CA TYR A 408 49.06 21.25 -16.95
C TYR A 408 49.61 22.51 -16.29
N LEU A 409 50.31 22.29 -15.18
CA LEU A 409 51.12 23.33 -14.53
C LEU A 409 52.27 23.77 -15.45
N GLY A 410 52.59 25.05 -15.39
CA GLY A 410 53.74 25.61 -16.10
C GLY A 410 55.08 25.04 -15.67
N THR A 411 56.08 25.03 -16.54
CA THR A 411 57.42 24.53 -16.27
C THR A 411 58.43 25.23 -17.17
N SER A 412 59.72 25.13 -16.82
CA SER A 412 60.79 25.69 -17.62
C SER A 412 61.93 24.68 -17.78
N THR A 413 62.73 24.83 -18.87
CA THR A 413 63.97 24.08 -19.04
C THR A 413 65.14 24.80 -18.35
N PRO A 414 66.19 24.09 -17.99
CA PRO A 414 67.50 24.72 -17.78
C PRO A 414 67.93 25.49 -19.05
N ALA A 415 68.53 26.66 -18.83
CA ALA A 415 69.09 27.46 -19.94
C ALA A 415 70.19 26.71 -20.68
N ARG A 416 70.25 26.94 -21.99
CA ARG A 416 71.33 26.45 -22.87
C ARG A 416 72.05 27.58 -23.52
N THR A 417 73.37 27.54 -23.43
CA THR A 417 74.25 28.56 -24.05
C THR A 417 74.40 28.31 -25.57
N ILE A 418 74.15 29.33 -26.35
CA ILE A 418 74.45 29.35 -27.76
C ILE A 418 75.54 30.40 -27.98
N THR A 419 76.65 30.01 -28.65
CA THR A 419 77.77 30.88 -28.93
C THR A 419 77.78 31.22 -30.40
N ILE A 420 77.94 32.54 -30.72
CA ILE A 420 78.04 33.08 -32.05
C ILE A 420 79.46 33.56 -32.25
N GLU A 421 80.25 32.87 -33.11
CA GLU A 421 81.63 33.16 -33.42
C GLU A 421 81.73 34.37 -34.37
N LYS A 422 82.90 34.97 -34.41
CA LYS A 422 83.21 36.03 -35.38
C LYS A 422 83.40 35.44 -36.78
N GLY A 423 82.66 35.98 -37.75
CA GLY A 423 82.86 35.60 -39.14
C GLY A 423 84.29 35.98 -39.63
N THR A 424 84.90 35.10 -40.41
CA THR A 424 86.19 35.39 -41.06
C THR A 424 85.96 36.21 -42.30
N LEU A 425 86.44 37.46 -42.31
CA LEU A 425 86.40 38.29 -43.52
C LEU A 425 87.50 37.81 -44.46
N ILE A 426 87.12 37.15 -45.54
CA ILE A 426 88.04 36.81 -46.64
C ILE A 426 88.03 37.96 -47.62
N LEU A 427 89.14 38.77 -47.69
CA LEU A 427 89.34 39.74 -48.70
C LEU A 427 89.99 39.06 -49.93
N THR A 428 89.27 38.90 -51.00
CA THR A 428 89.85 38.43 -52.24
C THR A 428 90.34 39.69 -53.01
N LEU A 429 91.62 39.80 -53.18
CA LEU A 429 92.29 40.88 -54.01
C LEU A 429 92.23 40.50 -55.45
#